data_c44d131cddbf73c796c3b55345262e8a
#
_entry.id   c44d131cddbf73c796c3b55345262e8a
#
_cell.length_a   1.000
_cell.length_b   1.000
_cell.length_c   1.000
_cell.angle_alpha   90.00
_cell.angle_beta   90.00
_cell.angle_gamma   90.00
#
_symmetry.space_group_name_H-M   'P 1'
#
loop_
_entity.id
_entity.type
_entity.pdbx_description
1 polymer ?
#
loop_
_entity_poly.entity_id
_entity_poly.type
_entity_poly.pdbx_seq_one_letter_code
_entity_poly.pdbx_strand_id
1 'polypeptide(L)'
;MNQLKTIPLIAMLMLAGCLATADTDTSKRVVEYEPMVYHNNSSYQFDNLAPMSYGESFNLTLNETTTLYVELYTRFHDPLVWDKGMFNLSLVHDNYTWSFETNDTTIQEFNHTFNQSGNFTVHIRASGSDDPADEIPGDAYIAYLRFETGKQE
;
A
#
# COMPACT_ATOMS: atom_id res chain seq x y z
N MET A 1 46.45 2.34 70.57
CA MET A 1 46.46 3.40 69.58
C MET A 1 46.92 2.81 68.23
N ASN A 2 46.09 2.25 67.44
CA ASN A 2 46.39 1.84 66.07
C ASN A 2 45.05 1.65 65.31
N GLN A 3 44.47 2.75 64.92
CA GLN A 3 43.17 2.77 64.22
C GLN A 3 43.27 3.46 62.87
N LEU A 4 44.41 3.36 62.15
CA LEU A 4 44.55 4.15 60.94
C LEU A 4 45.14 3.41 59.73
N LYS A 5 45.00 2.11 59.62
CA LYS A 5 45.59 1.37 58.48
C LYS A 5 44.60 0.51 57.65
N THR A 6 43.32 0.51 57.94
CA THR A 6 42.39 -0.38 57.27
C THR A 6 41.48 0.31 56.24
N ILE A 7 41.46 1.63 56.19
CA ILE A 7 40.58 2.39 55.26
C ILE A 7 41.07 2.41 53.81
N PRO A 8 42.37 2.44 53.48
CA PRO A 8 42.74 2.49 52.04
C PRO A 8 42.59 1.16 51.32
N LEU A 9 42.53 0.03 52.02
CA LEU A 9 42.42 -1.29 51.41
C LEU A 9 41.00 -1.59 50.90
N ILE A 10 39.99 -1.12 51.61
CA ILE A 10 38.57 -1.32 51.26
C ILE A 10 38.19 -0.42 50.06
N ALA A 11 38.77 0.80 50.01
CA ALA A 11 38.55 1.71 48.91
C ALA A 11 39.15 1.20 47.57
N MET A 12 40.28 0.46 47.63
CA MET A 12 40.91 -0.12 46.44
C MET A 12 40.15 -1.36 45.92
N LEU A 13 39.48 -2.11 46.78
CA LEU A 13 38.64 -3.25 46.35
C LEU A 13 37.33 -2.81 45.70
N MET A 14 36.83 -1.64 46.06
CA MET A 14 35.62 -1.12 45.43
C MET A 14 35.86 -0.54 44.02
N LEU A 15 37.11 -0.08 43.72
CA LEU A 15 37.50 0.41 42.41
C LEU A 15 37.81 -0.73 41.42
N ALA A 16 38.15 -1.93 41.91
CA ALA A 16 38.41 -3.08 41.06
C ALA A 16 37.08 -3.75 40.56
N GLY A 17 35.96 -3.49 41.23
CA GLY A 17 34.67 -4.04 40.83
C GLY A 17 33.94 -3.27 39.70
N CYS A 18 34.43 -2.10 39.34
CA CYS A 18 33.81 -1.29 38.26
C CYS A 18 34.54 -1.43 36.90
N LEU A 19 35.51 -2.32 36.81
CA LEU A 19 36.16 -2.71 35.56
C LEU A 19 35.65 -4.07 35.06
N ALA A 20 34.42 -4.42 35.42
CA ALA A 20 33.71 -5.49 34.79
C ALA A 20 33.29 -5.01 33.38
N THR A 21 34.14 -5.42 32.42
CA THR A 21 33.79 -5.72 31.05
C THR A 21 32.51 -5.01 30.56
N ALA A 22 32.70 -3.89 29.89
CA ALA A 22 31.75 -3.53 28.87
C ALA A 22 31.77 -4.71 27.89
N ASP A 23 30.92 -5.70 28.11
CA ASP A 23 30.44 -6.55 27.05
C ASP A 23 29.85 -5.61 26.01
N THR A 24 30.68 -5.29 25.02
CA THR A 24 30.20 -4.78 23.77
C THR A 24 29.45 -5.93 23.11
N ASP A 25 28.32 -6.30 23.72
CA ASP A 25 27.28 -6.99 23.02
C ASP A 25 26.74 -5.99 21.96
N THR A 26 27.49 -5.88 20.88
CA THR A 26 26.98 -5.39 19.63
C THR A 26 26.02 -6.43 19.07
N SER A 27 25.00 -6.77 19.85
CA SER A 27 23.79 -7.32 19.30
C SER A 27 23.29 -6.24 18.33
N LYS A 28 23.62 -6.39 17.07
CA LYS A 28 22.95 -5.64 15.99
C LYS A 28 21.48 -5.80 16.29
N ARG A 29 20.85 -4.74 16.81
CA ARG A 29 19.39 -4.66 16.80
C ARG A 29 19.01 -4.80 15.35
N VAL A 30 18.57 -5.99 14.98
CA VAL A 30 17.86 -6.18 13.74
C VAL A 30 16.62 -5.33 13.93
N VAL A 31 16.61 -4.14 13.37
CA VAL A 31 15.41 -3.33 13.26
C VAL A 31 14.53 -4.13 12.34
N GLU A 32 13.59 -4.85 12.90
CA GLU A 32 12.59 -5.56 12.12
C GLU A 32 11.70 -4.48 11.50
N TYR A 33 11.96 -4.20 10.22
CA TYR A 33 11.15 -3.28 9.43
C TYR A 33 9.80 -3.97 9.22
N GLU A 34 8.76 -3.45 9.85
CA GLU A 34 7.40 -3.85 9.49
C GLU A 34 7.08 -3.25 8.12
N PRO A 35 6.61 -4.05 7.15
CA PRO A 35 6.19 -3.53 5.86
C PRO A 35 5.05 -2.53 6.06
N MET A 36 5.16 -1.38 5.43
CA MET A 36 4.09 -0.39 5.45
C MET A 36 2.98 -0.87 4.51
N VAL A 37 1.78 -1.05 5.03
CA VAL A 37 0.62 -1.51 4.26
C VAL A 37 -0.37 -0.35 4.13
N TYR A 38 -0.74 -0.04 2.90
CA TYR A 38 -1.72 0.98 2.56
C TYR A 38 -2.93 0.32 1.91
N HIS A 39 -4.13 0.66 2.38
CA HIS A 39 -5.38 0.15 1.81
C HIS A 39 -6.22 1.30 1.26
N ASN A 40 -6.84 1.07 0.11
CA ASN A 40 -7.86 1.93 -0.44
C ASN A 40 -8.96 1.08 -1.10
N ASN A 41 -10.20 1.48 -0.92
CA ASN A 41 -11.35 0.83 -1.53
C ASN A 41 -12.12 1.87 -2.34
N SER A 42 -12.52 1.48 -3.54
CA SER A 42 -13.32 2.30 -4.44
C SER A 42 -14.46 1.49 -5.01
N SER A 43 -15.63 2.08 -5.11
CA SER A 43 -16.78 1.44 -5.74
C SER A 43 -17.73 2.46 -6.32
N TYR A 44 -18.34 2.12 -7.46
CA TYR A 44 -19.38 2.93 -8.07
C TYR A 44 -20.36 2.06 -8.84
N GLN A 45 -21.63 2.44 -8.82
CA GLN A 45 -22.68 1.87 -9.63
C GLN A 45 -23.30 2.97 -10.48
N PHE A 46 -23.40 2.73 -11.76
CA PHE A 46 -24.02 3.64 -12.73
C PHE A 46 -25.54 3.41 -12.72
N ASP A 47 -26.27 4.50 -12.67
CA ASP A 47 -27.75 4.53 -12.62
C ASP A 47 -28.36 5.42 -13.70
N ASN A 48 -27.55 5.81 -14.70
CA ASN A 48 -28.00 6.67 -15.81
C ASN A 48 -28.13 5.87 -17.09
N LEU A 49 -29.21 6.10 -17.83
CA LEU A 49 -29.43 5.50 -19.13
C LEU A 49 -28.31 5.81 -20.13
N ALA A 50 -27.86 7.07 -20.19
CA ALA A 50 -26.75 7.45 -21.02
C ALA A 50 -25.41 7.17 -20.32
N PRO A 51 -24.37 6.72 -21.04
CA PRO A 51 -23.06 6.50 -20.46
C PRO A 51 -22.53 7.75 -19.75
N MET A 52 -22.05 7.54 -18.52
CA MET A 52 -21.39 8.57 -17.76
C MET A 52 -20.01 8.10 -17.28
N SER A 53 -19.17 9.04 -16.87
CA SER A 53 -17.86 8.74 -16.34
C SER A 53 -17.81 9.10 -14.84
N TYR A 54 -17.17 8.24 -14.07
CA TYR A 54 -16.81 8.47 -12.69
C TYR A 54 -15.28 8.41 -12.54
N GLY A 55 -14.73 9.22 -11.65
CA GLY A 55 -13.31 9.18 -11.36
C GLY A 55 -12.95 9.75 -10.03
N GLU A 56 -11.97 9.13 -9.39
CA GLU A 56 -11.35 9.60 -8.16
C GLU A 56 -9.84 9.47 -8.24
N SER A 57 -9.14 10.20 -7.39
CA SER A 57 -7.69 10.09 -7.29
C SER A 57 -7.22 10.37 -5.87
N PHE A 58 -6.09 9.74 -5.51
CA PHE A 58 -5.40 9.99 -4.26
C PHE A 58 -3.89 9.95 -4.46
N ASN A 59 -3.15 10.57 -3.56
CA ASN A 59 -1.69 10.57 -3.59
C ASN A 59 -1.14 9.56 -2.59
N LEU A 60 -0.05 8.89 -2.99
CA LEU A 60 0.65 7.90 -2.22
C LEU A 60 2.16 8.14 -2.33
N THR A 61 2.86 8.21 -1.20
CA THR A 61 4.31 8.30 -1.19
C THR A 61 4.90 6.90 -1.00
N LEU A 62 5.69 6.45 -1.96
CA LEU A 62 6.40 5.17 -1.92
C LEU A 62 7.88 5.44 -1.70
N ASN A 63 8.46 4.85 -0.66
CA ASN A 63 9.86 5.08 -0.31
C ASN A 63 10.78 3.93 -0.74
N GLU A 64 10.21 2.80 -1.10
CA GLU A 64 10.90 1.54 -1.41
C GLU A 64 10.12 0.77 -2.48
N THR A 65 10.67 -0.37 -2.91
CA THR A 65 9.95 -1.32 -3.75
C THR A 65 8.59 -1.64 -3.14
N THR A 66 7.54 -1.40 -3.89
CA THR A 66 6.16 -1.56 -3.43
C THR A 66 5.39 -2.49 -4.37
N THR A 67 4.66 -3.43 -3.80
CA THR A 67 3.74 -4.27 -4.55
C THR A 67 2.32 -3.80 -4.32
N LEU A 68 1.61 -3.50 -5.41
CA LEU A 68 0.18 -3.27 -5.45
C LEU A 68 -0.52 -4.60 -5.68
N TYR A 69 -1.43 -4.95 -4.79
CA TYR A 69 -2.39 -6.04 -4.95
C TYR A 69 -3.75 -5.43 -5.26
N VAL A 70 -4.41 -5.95 -6.27
CA VAL A 70 -5.72 -5.50 -6.72
C VAL A 70 -6.68 -6.67 -6.69
N GLU A 71 -7.82 -6.47 -6.04
CA GLU A 71 -9.00 -7.32 -6.14
C GLU A 71 -10.10 -6.48 -6.76
N LEU A 72 -10.54 -6.85 -7.96
CA LEU A 72 -11.44 -6.08 -8.79
C LEU A 72 -12.66 -6.91 -9.17
N TYR A 73 -13.82 -6.35 -8.90
CA TYR A 73 -15.12 -6.86 -9.34
C TYR A 73 -15.71 -5.85 -10.31
N THR A 74 -16.00 -6.28 -11.51
CA THR A 74 -16.63 -5.45 -12.54
C THR A 74 -17.87 -6.14 -13.07
N ARG A 75 -18.89 -5.35 -13.36
CA ARG A 75 -20.09 -5.73 -14.06
C ARG A 75 -20.36 -4.68 -15.13
N PHE A 76 -20.04 -5.00 -16.37
CA PHE A 76 -20.28 -4.17 -17.53
C PHE A 76 -21.13 -4.94 -18.54
N HIS A 77 -22.29 -4.39 -18.85
CA HIS A 77 -23.21 -4.97 -19.81
C HIS A 77 -22.75 -4.67 -21.24
N ASP A 78 -23.21 -5.49 -22.20
CA ASP A 78 -23.07 -5.18 -23.61
C ASP A 78 -24.32 -4.40 -24.07
N PRO A 79 -24.29 -3.06 -24.07
CA PRO A 79 -25.42 -2.26 -24.47
C PRO A 79 -25.65 -2.38 -25.98
N LEU A 80 -26.92 -2.35 -26.41
CA LEU A 80 -27.27 -2.41 -27.84
C LEU A 80 -26.94 -1.12 -28.58
N VAL A 81 -26.81 0.00 -27.90
CA VAL A 81 -26.76 1.35 -28.50
C VAL A 81 -25.51 2.15 -28.08
N TRP A 82 -24.92 1.84 -26.94
CA TRP A 82 -23.81 2.60 -26.37
C TRP A 82 -22.53 1.78 -26.34
N ASP A 83 -21.41 2.46 -26.10
CA ASP A 83 -20.16 1.77 -25.83
C ASP A 83 -20.25 1.03 -24.48
N LYS A 84 -19.64 -0.15 -24.41
CA LYS A 84 -19.54 -0.95 -23.20
C LYS A 84 -18.83 -0.18 -22.11
N GLY A 85 -19.26 -0.35 -20.86
CA GLY A 85 -18.59 0.21 -19.69
C GLY A 85 -17.13 -0.21 -19.58
N MET A 86 -16.33 0.60 -18.90
CA MET A 86 -14.89 0.38 -18.76
C MET A 86 -14.41 0.80 -17.37
N PHE A 87 -13.43 0.06 -16.86
CA PHE A 87 -12.66 0.42 -15.66
C PHE A 87 -11.20 0.64 -16.03
N ASN A 88 -10.61 1.69 -15.47
CA ASN A 88 -9.19 2.00 -15.62
C ASN A 88 -8.59 2.37 -14.24
N LEU A 89 -7.49 1.71 -13.90
CA LEU A 89 -6.64 2.02 -12.76
C LEU A 89 -5.28 2.46 -13.29
N SER A 90 -4.81 3.65 -12.90
CA SER A 90 -3.48 4.10 -13.28
C SER A 90 -2.71 4.72 -12.13
N LEU A 91 -1.38 4.52 -12.15
CA LEU A 91 -0.43 5.13 -11.24
C LEU A 91 0.52 6.00 -12.03
N VAL A 92 0.63 7.26 -11.62
CA VAL A 92 1.44 8.27 -12.31
C VAL A 92 2.46 8.84 -11.32
N HIS A 93 3.74 8.84 -11.73
CA HIS A 93 4.85 9.48 -11.02
C HIS A 93 5.84 10.03 -12.04
N ASP A 94 6.01 11.35 -12.08
CA ASP A 94 6.89 12.04 -13.02
C ASP A 94 6.74 11.53 -14.47
N ASN A 95 7.76 10.81 -14.97
CA ASN A 95 7.78 10.22 -16.30
C ASN A 95 7.33 8.76 -16.33
N TYR A 96 6.89 8.21 -15.20
CA TYR A 96 6.42 6.83 -15.09
C TYR A 96 4.92 6.80 -15.04
N THR A 97 4.32 5.97 -15.89
CA THR A 97 2.88 5.66 -15.84
C THR A 97 2.70 4.16 -16.00
N TRP A 98 1.98 3.58 -15.06
CA TRP A 98 1.45 2.23 -15.19
C TRP A 98 -0.06 2.30 -15.22
N SER A 99 -0.70 1.45 -16.04
CA SER A 99 -2.15 1.38 -16.11
C SER A 99 -2.65 -0.02 -16.37
N PHE A 100 -3.82 -0.30 -15.82
CA PHE A 100 -4.63 -1.49 -16.06
C PHE A 100 -6.02 -1.05 -16.52
N GLU A 101 -6.56 -1.73 -17.52
CA GLU A 101 -7.88 -1.41 -18.09
C GLU A 101 -8.64 -2.70 -18.37
N THR A 102 -9.95 -2.70 -18.13
CA THR A 102 -10.84 -3.79 -18.49
C THR A 102 -12.25 -3.27 -18.77
N ASN A 103 -12.92 -3.93 -19.71
CA ASN A 103 -14.35 -3.76 -20.01
C ASN A 103 -15.13 -5.08 -19.84
N ASP A 104 -14.54 -6.07 -19.22
CA ASP A 104 -15.18 -7.36 -18.97
C ASP A 104 -15.96 -7.35 -17.67
N THR A 105 -17.07 -8.12 -17.64
CA THR A 105 -17.73 -8.49 -16.40
C THR A 105 -16.96 -9.64 -15.78
N THR A 106 -16.25 -9.36 -14.70
CA THR A 106 -15.29 -10.32 -14.15
C THR A 106 -14.97 -10.08 -12.68
N ILE A 107 -14.36 -11.09 -12.07
CA ILE A 107 -13.63 -10.99 -10.82
C ILE A 107 -12.18 -11.25 -11.16
N GLN A 108 -11.30 -10.29 -10.88
CA GLN A 108 -9.87 -10.38 -11.17
C GLN A 108 -9.07 -10.07 -9.91
N GLU A 109 -8.05 -10.90 -9.69
CA GLU A 109 -7.02 -10.65 -8.70
C GLU A 109 -5.67 -10.60 -9.41
N PHE A 110 -4.92 -9.53 -9.21
CA PHE A 110 -3.59 -9.40 -9.79
C PHE A 110 -2.70 -8.54 -8.90
N ASN A 111 -1.40 -8.56 -9.19
CA ASN A 111 -0.44 -7.70 -8.51
C ASN A 111 0.53 -7.07 -9.50
N HIS A 112 1.11 -5.96 -9.08
CA HIS A 112 2.16 -5.27 -9.81
C HIS A 112 3.19 -4.68 -8.85
N THR A 113 4.49 -4.89 -9.13
CA THR A 113 5.59 -4.40 -8.30
C THR A 113 6.26 -3.19 -8.95
N PHE A 114 6.40 -2.12 -8.20
CA PHE A 114 7.08 -0.89 -8.58
C PHE A 114 8.44 -0.82 -7.87
N ASN A 115 9.46 -0.43 -8.63
CA ASN A 115 10.81 -0.22 -8.11
C ASN A 115 11.17 1.28 -8.03
N GLN A 116 10.18 2.15 -8.20
CA GLN A 116 10.34 3.60 -8.12
C GLN A 116 9.90 4.08 -6.74
N SER A 117 10.66 5.01 -6.19
CA SER A 117 10.27 5.78 -5.00
C SER A 117 9.81 7.18 -5.39
N GLY A 118 8.95 7.78 -4.58
CA GLY A 118 8.44 9.13 -4.80
C GLY A 118 6.95 9.27 -4.54
N ASN A 119 6.39 10.38 -4.99
CA ASN A 119 4.96 10.67 -4.85
C ASN A 119 4.23 10.19 -6.10
N PHE A 120 3.36 9.22 -5.91
CA PHE A 120 2.49 8.69 -6.95
C PHE A 120 1.10 9.28 -6.82
N THR A 121 0.48 9.59 -7.95
CA THR A 121 -0.97 9.82 -8.02
C THR A 121 -1.63 8.57 -8.57
N VAL A 122 -2.55 8.01 -7.79
CA VAL A 122 -3.38 6.88 -8.21
C VAL A 122 -4.70 7.45 -8.74
N HIS A 123 -5.05 7.07 -9.96
CA HIS A 123 -6.33 7.42 -10.57
C HIS A 123 -7.16 6.16 -10.75
N ILE A 124 -8.40 6.21 -10.31
CA ILE A 124 -9.44 5.23 -10.59
C ILE A 124 -10.47 5.92 -11.44
N ARG A 125 -10.74 5.37 -12.62
CA ARG A 125 -11.74 5.89 -13.56
C ARG A 125 -12.61 4.76 -14.04
N ALA A 126 -13.88 5.06 -14.21
CA ALA A 126 -14.81 4.12 -14.80
C ALA A 126 -15.82 4.87 -15.67
N SER A 127 -16.35 4.20 -16.67
CA SER A 127 -17.52 4.64 -17.41
C SER A 127 -18.54 3.50 -17.48
N GLY A 128 -19.80 3.86 -17.55
CA GLY A 128 -20.86 2.88 -17.60
C GLY A 128 -22.23 3.55 -17.73
N SER A 129 -23.25 2.70 -17.84
CA SER A 129 -24.65 3.08 -17.97
C SER A 129 -25.54 2.09 -17.24
N ASP A 130 -26.81 2.42 -17.16
CA ASP A 130 -27.88 1.53 -16.68
C ASP A 130 -29.06 1.62 -17.65
N ASP A 131 -29.66 0.48 -17.99
CA ASP A 131 -30.94 0.45 -18.71
C ASP A 131 -32.02 0.08 -17.71
N PRO A 132 -32.75 1.05 -17.15
CA PRO A 132 -33.79 0.78 -16.14
C PRO A 132 -34.97 -0.04 -16.66
N ALA A 133 -35.03 -0.31 -17.96
CA ALA A 133 -36.07 -1.09 -18.56
C ALA A 133 -35.82 -2.61 -18.55
N ASP A 134 -34.59 -3.05 -18.31
CA ASP A 134 -34.21 -4.45 -18.41
C ASP A 134 -34.21 -5.21 -17.06
N GLU A 135 -34.53 -4.54 -15.95
CA GLU A 135 -34.51 -5.10 -14.59
C GLU A 135 -33.11 -5.61 -14.12
N ILE A 136 -32.07 -5.41 -14.91
CA ILE A 136 -30.69 -5.77 -14.57
C ILE A 136 -30.03 -4.57 -13.92
N PRO A 137 -29.36 -4.71 -12.79
CA PRO A 137 -28.65 -3.58 -12.19
C PRO A 137 -27.58 -3.05 -13.12
N GLY A 138 -27.45 -1.73 -13.24
CA GLY A 138 -26.51 -1.05 -14.13
C GLY A 138 -25.05 -1.44 -13.96
N ASP A 139 -24.22 -0.94 -14.84
CA ASP A 139 -22.76 -1.13 -14.78
C ASP A 139 -22.21 -0.74 -13.42
N ALA A 140 -21.21 -1.46 -12.94
CA ALA A 140 -20.63 -1.21 -11.64
C ALA A 140 -19.19 -1.74 -11.54
N TYR A 141 -18.44 -1.19 -10.57
CA TYR A 141 -17.19 -1.78 -10.13
C TYR A 141 -17.03 -1.71 -8.61
N ILE A 142 -16.23 -2.62 -8.06
CA ILE A 142 -15.66 -2.57 -6.72
C ILE A 142 -14.18 -2.91 -6.86
N ALA A 143 -13.31 -2.05 -6.35
CA ALA A 143 -11.87 -2.24 -6.37
C ALA A 143 -11.31 -2.15 -4.95
N TYR A 144 -10.56 -3.16 -4.53
CA TYR A 144 -9.77 -3.16 -3.30
C TYR A 144 -8.30 -3.09 -3.70
N LEU A 145 -7.64 -2.05 -3.22
CA LEU A 145 -6.23 -1.78 -3.49
C LEU A 145 -5.44 -1.93 -2.20
N ARG A 146 -4.37 -2.73 -2.23
CA ARG A 146 -3.44 -2.88 -1.11
C ARG A 146 -2.02 -2.69 -1.62
N PHE A 147 -1.34 -1.72 -1.06
CA PHE A 147 0.06 -1.42 -1.35
C PHE A 147 0.92 -1.92 -0.19
N GLU A 148 1.91 -2.76 -0.48
CA GLU A 148 2.86 -3.29 0.48
C GLU A 148 4.27 -2.86 0.09
N THR A 149 4.96 -2.15 0.99
CA THR A 149 6.38 -1.85 0.80
C THR A 149 7.22 -3.04 1.20
N GLY A 150 8.08 -3.52 0.29
CA GLY A 150 9.00 -4.62 0.56
C GLY A 150 10.19 -4.18 1.39
N LYS A 151 10.84 -5.15 2.08
CA LYS A 151 12.19 -4.96 2.63
C LYS A 151 13.15 -4.87 1.44
N GLN A 152 14.00 -3.86 1.42
CA GLN A 152 15.23 -3.96 0.62
C GLN A 152 16.11 -5.02 1.30
N GLU A 153 16.38 -6.13 0.61
CA GLU A 153 17.41 -7.10 1.01
C GLU A 153 18.83 -6.54 0.76
#